data_39e665fc9cb0a11d4a9279df94d9e03d
#
_entry.id   39e665fc9cb0a11d4a9279df94d9e03d
#
_cell.length_a   1.000
_cell.length_b   1.000
_cell.length_c   1.000
_cell.angle_alpha   90.00
_cell.angle_beta   90.00
_cell.angle_gamma   90.00
#
_symmetry.space_group_name_H-M   'P 1'
#
loop_
_entity.id
_entity.type
_entity.pdbx_description
1 polymer ?
#
loop_
_entity_poly.entity_id
_entity_poly.type
_entity_poly.pdbx_seq_one_letter_code
_entity_poly.pdbx_strand_id
1 'polypeptide(L)'
;MRNQKEQNSREKLAEEWQENLGRAQKKLAIVSFTEAGTRLARKIQNLAEGAGYQVFRYVKSRYVTEEEVPEELRAAVICEDLNVQTECWMRQMDGIVFVGAVGIAVRSIAPFLTSKAKDPAVIVLDEEGTFCIPLLSGHLGGANAFAAWLSGQIGAVPVITTATDRKRRFAVDLFAKENGLAISDLKLAKEISAALLAGKRIPVCCEKELPEMLPEGLYWCEDLAREAARPGIYIGIKTCREERVLSLIPSAVTVGIGCRRGVKKEQIDHCVHAVCQAAGIRKEAVSQAASIGLKAKEAGILSWCEEMGLPFVTYPAEVLKQVEGSFSASAFVEKTTGVDNVCERSALLANGGELIQKKTAADGVTAALAVKEWRIHFA
;
A
#
# COMPACT_ATOMS: atom_id res chain seq x y z
N MET A 1 -12.53 27.93 -18.22
CA MET A 1 -11.52 26.89 -18.44
C MET A 1 -10.70 26.55 -17.16
N ARG A 2 -10.31 27.49 -16.30
CA ARG A 2 -9.58 27.21 -15.05
C ARG A 2 -10.43 26.45 -14.02
N ASN A 3 -11.69 26.88 -13.82
CA ASN A 3 -12.63 26.23 -12.87
C ASN A 3 -13.00 24.78 -13.25
N GLN A 4 -13.15 24.49 -14.54
CA GLN A 4 -13.54 23.16 -15.00
C GLN A 4 -12.41 22.14 -14.83
N LYS A 5 -11.15 22.58 -14.97
CA LYS A 5 -9.97 21.74 -14.75
C LYS A 5 -9.70 21.46 -13.25
N GLU A 6 -10.06 22.41 -12.37
CA GLU A 6 -9.97 22.21 -10.92
C GLU A 6 -11.07 21.29 -10.40
N GLN A 7 -12.25 21.34 -11.00
CA GLN A 7 -13.39 20.49 -10.67
C GLN A 7 -13.13 19.03 -11.09
N ASN A 8 -12.63 18.79 -12.30
CA ASN A 8 -12.25 17.44 -12.77
C ASN A 8 -11.12 16.81 -11.94
N SER A 9 -10.18 17.61 -11.39
CA SER A 9 -9.13 17.11 -10.49
C SER A 9 -9.67 16.69 -9.13
N ARG A 10 -10.68 17.40 -8.62
CA ARG A 10 -11.32 17.08 -7.34
C ARG A 10 -12.15 15.82 -7.46
N GLU A 11 -12.88 15.68 -8.56
CA GLU A 11 -13.67 14.48 -8.89
C GLU A 11 -12.78 13.24 -9.01
N LYS A 12 -11.65 13.34 -9.71
CA LYS A 12 -10.70 12.25 -9.87
C LYS A 12 -10.05 11.81 -8.55
N LEU A 13 -9.62 12.76 -7.70
CA LEU A 13 -9.11 12.44 -6.36
C LEU A 13 -10.17 11.79 -5.47
N ALA A 14 -11.45 12.15 -5.67
CA ALA A 14 -12.56 11.54 -4.96
C ALA A 14 -12.86 10.10 -5.44
N GLU A 15 -12.72 9.83 -6.74
CA GLU A 15 -12.86 8.49 -7.34
C GLU A 15 -11.72 7.57 -6.89
N GLU A 16 -10.47 8.03 -6.95
CA GLU A 16 -9.29 7.30 -6.46
C GLU A 16 -9.41 6.94 -4.97
N TRP A 17 -10.06 7.79 -4.21
CA TRP A 17 -10.35 7.53 -2.81
C TRP A 17 -11.33 6.36 -2.62
N GLN A 18 -12.39 6.27 -3.42
CA GLN A 18 -13.39 5.20 -3.34
C GLN A 18 -12.81 3.84 -3.77
N GLU A 19 -11.95 3.79 -4.77
CA GLU A 19 -11.29 2.55 -5.21
C GLU A 19 -10.29 1.99 -4.18
N ASN A 20 -9.65 2.85 -3.37
CA ASN A 20 -8.71 2.45 -2.32
C ASN A 20 -9.37 1.87 -1.04
N LEU A 21 -10.69 1.88 -0.93
CA LEU A 21 -11.45 1.37 0.23
C LEU A 21 -11.55 -0.17 0.30
N GLY A 22 -11.09 -0.90 -0.70
CA GLY A 22 -11.26 -2.36 -0.85
C GLY A 22 -10.41 -3.25 0.06
N ARG A 23 -9.64 -2.72 1.03
CA ARG A 23 -8.83 -3.51 1.97
C ARG A 23 -9.04 -3.02 3.39
N ALA A 24 -9.37 -3.89 4.32
CA ALA A 24 -9.61 -3.70 5.76
C ALA A 24 -10.25 -2.35 6.16
N GLN A 25 -11.34 -2.39 6.90
CA GLN A 25 -12.10 -1.21 7.32
C GLN A 25 -11.19 -0.20 8.05
N LYS A 26 -10.94 0.97 7.44
CA LYS A 26 -10.07 2.01 8.00
C LYS A 26 -10.75 2.69 9.18
N LYS A 27 -9.98 3.01 10.22
CA LYS A 27 -10.44 3.65 11.45
C LYS A 27 -10.22 5.16 11.39
N LEU A 28 -11.27 5.92 11.66
CA LEU A 28 -11.25 7.39 11.63
C LEU A 28 -11.71 7.96 12.98
N ALA A 29 -10.86 8.77 13.62
CA ALA A 29 -11.28 9.58 14.77
C ALA A 29 -11.75 10.96 14.30
N ILE A 30 -12.86 11.47 14.81
CA ILE A 30 -13.35 12.82 14.57
C ILE A 30 -13.50 13.50 15.92
N VAL A 31 -12.86 14.66 16.10
CA VAL A 31 -12.96 15.45 17.34
C VAL A 31 -13.47 16.84 17.07
N SER A 32 -14.40 17.32 17.90
CA SER A 32 -14.99 18.65 17.84
C SER A 32 -14.91 19.34 19.20
N PHE A 33 -15.04 20.68 19.22
CA PHE A 33 -14.82 21.50 20.42
C PHE A 33 -16.00 22.40 20.73
N THR A 34 -16.93 22.58 19.79
CA THR A 34 -18.09 23.45 19.91
C THR A 34 -19.34 22.72 19.44
N GLU A 35 -20.51 23.26 19.71
CA GLU A 35 -21.78 22.71 19.26
C GLU A 35 -21.89 22.69 17.72
N ALA A 36 -21.49 23.78 17.05
CA ALA A 36 -21.48 23.85 15.60
C ALA A 36 -20.55 22.80 15.00
N GLY A 37 -19.32 22.70 15.53
CA GLY A 37 -18.35 21.68 15.14
C GLY A 37 -18.84 20.26 15.40
N THR A 38 -19.63 20.03 16.48
CA THR A 38 -20.21 18.71 16.78
C THR A 38 -21.27 18.30 15.76
N ARG A 39 -22.10 19.24 15.30
CA ARG A 39 -23.05 19.00 14.20
C ARG A 39 -22.34 18.67 12.88
N LEU A 40 -21.28 19.41 12.55
CA LEU A 40 -20.45 19.13 11.37
C LEU A 40 -19.76 17.76 11.50
N ALA A 41 -19.19 17.43 12.67
CA ALA A 41 -18.57 16.13 12.94
C ALA A 41 -19.55 14.96 12.74
N ARG A 42 -20.84 15.14 13.09
CA ARG A 42 -21.89 14.14 12.83
C ARG A 42 -22.15 13.95 11.34
N LYS A 43 -22.22 15.05 10.58
CA LYS A 43 -22.37 15.00 9.11
C LYS A 43 -21.19 14.25 8.48
N ILE A 44 -19.96 14.55 8.91
CA ILE A 44 -18.74 13.89 8.44
C ILE A 44 -18.75 12.39 8.79
N GLN A 45 -19.18 12.03 10.00
CA GLN A 45 -19.32 10.63 10.41
C GLN A 45 -20.21 9.86 9.44
N ASN A 46 -21.43 10.35 9.18
CA ASN A 46 -22.37 9.66 8.29
C ASN A 46 -21.81 9.46 6.87
N LEU A 47 -21.11 10.47 6.35
CA LEU A 47 -20.45 10.39 5.04
C LEU A 47 -19.31 9.38 5.04
N ALA A 48 -18.46 9.37 6.06
CA ALA A 48 -17.31 8.48 6.16
C ALA A 48 -17.74 7.01 6.40
N GLU A 49 -18.78 6.77 7.22
CA GLU A 49 -19.37 5.44 7.41
C GLU A 49 -19.98 4.93 6.10
N GLY A 50 -20.68 5.78 5.35
CA GLY A 50 -21.19 5.45 4.02
C GLY A 50 -20.08 5.11 3.01
N ALA A 51 -18.88 5.64 3.22
CA ALA A 51 -17.68 5.34 2.45
C ALA A 51 -16.85 4.16 3.03
N GLY A 52 -17.37 3.41 4.02
CA GLY A 52 -16.75 2.20 4.56
C GLY A 52 -15.74 2.39 5.70
N TYR A 53 -15.69 3.60 6.32
CA TYR A 53 -14.87 3.83 7.52
C TYR A 53 -15.55 3.32 8.78
N GLN A 54 -14.74 2.84 9.74
CA GLN A 54 -15.14 2.73 11.13
C GLN A 54 -14.86 4.07 11.82
N VAL A 55 -15.91 4.80 12.21
CA VAL A 55 -15.76 6.16 12.73
C VAL A 55 -15.98 6.20 14.24
N PHE A 56 -15.05 6.88 14.93
CA PHE A 56 -15.12 7.16 16.36
C PHE A 56 -15.21 8.67 16.55
N ARG A 57 -16.29 9.14 17.14
CA ARG A 57 -16.54 10.56 17.31
C ARG A 57 -16.37 11.01 18.76
N TYR A 58 -15.67 12.14 18.95
CA TYR A 58 -15.30 12.69 20.24
C TYR A 58 -15.68 14.17 20.34
N VAL A 59 -15.98 14.60 21.56
CA VAL A 59 -16.19 16.01 21.90
C VAL A 59 -15.27 16.39 23.05
N LYS A 60 -14.53 17.51 22.92
CA LYS A 60 -13.77 18.15 23.99
C LYS A 60 -14.29 19.56 24.19
N SER A 61 -15.18 19.74 25.16
CA SER A 61 -15.76 21.04 25.48
C SER A 61 -15.88 21.20 27.00
N ARG A 62 -15.73 22.44 27.48
CA ARG A 62 -16.01 22.80 28.86
C ARG A 62 -17.50 23.02 29.12
N TYR A 63 -18.27 23.15 28.05
CA TYR A 63 -19.67 23.54 28.09
C TYR A 63 -20.65 22.44 27.62
N VAL A 64 -20.11 21.28 27.22
CA VAL A 64 -20.92 20.16 26.72
C VAL A 64 -20.71 18.99 27.69
N THR A 65 -21.74 18.69 28.50
CA THR A 65 -21.78 17.47 29.32
C THR A 65 -22.50 16.37 28.53
N GLU A 66 -22.30 15.09 28.89
CA GLU A 66 -22.98 13.95 28.22
C GLU A 66 -24.50 14.06 28.24
N GLU A 67 -25.07 14.71 29.27
CA GLU A 67 -26.51 14.87 29.47
C GLU A 67 -27.10 16.00 28.59
N GLU A 68 -26.31 16.97 28.16
CA GLU A 68 -26.75 18.13 27.37
C GLU A 68 -26.61 17.92 25.88
N VAL A 69 -25.91 16.87 25.41
CA VAL A 69 -25.82 16.54 24.00
C VAL A 69 -27.09 15.79 23.57
N PRO A 70 -27.86 16.31 22.60
CA PRO A 70 -29.00 15.58 22.05
C PRO A 70 -28.60 14.16 21.66
N GLU A 71 -29.47 13.17 21.92
CA GLU A 71 -29.14 11.76 21.69
C GLU A 71 -28.63 11.46 20.28
N GLU A 72 -29.12 12.21 19.31
CA GLU A 72 -28.73 12.17 17.90
C GLU A 72 -27.30 12.68 17.65
N LEU A 73 -26.74 13.47 18.57
CA LEU A 73 -25.39 14.04 18.48
C LEU A 73 -24.38 13.40 19.44
N ARG A 74 -24.78 12.36 20.18
CA ARG A 74 -23.91 11.70 21.18
C ARG A 74 -22.57 11.33 20.57
N ALA A 75 -21.51 11.78 21.24
CA ALA A 75 -20.11 11.48 20.98
C ALA A 75 -19.44 11.16 22.31
N ALA A 76 -18.35 10.41 22.29
CA ALA A 76 -17.58 10.20 23.52
C ALA A 76 -17.01 11.53 24.01
N VAL A 77 -17.38 11.93 25.24
CA VAL A 77 -16.84 13.15 25.85
C VAL A 77 -15.42 12.89 26.36
N ILE A 78 -14.45 13.70 25.93
CA ILE A 78 -13.08 13.61 26.42
C ILE A 78 -12.98 14.35 27.74
N CYS A 79 -12.94 13.61 28.83
CA CYS A 79 -12.72 14.16 30.19
C CYS A 79 -11.23 14.41 30.47
N GLU A 80 -10.34 13.62 29.88
CA GLU A 80 -8.88 13.69 30.07
C GLU A 80 -8.24 14.81 29.24
N ASP A 81 -6.92 14.99 29.40
CA ASP A 81 -6.15 15.89 28.54
C ASP A 81 -6.24 15.42 27.08
N LEU A 82 -6.48 16.34 26.17
CA LEU A 82 -6.58 16.07 24.74
C LEU A 82 -5.31 15.38 24.19
N ASN A 83 -4.14 15.67 24.76
CA ASN A 83 -2.89 15.06 24.34
C ASN A 83 -2.87 13.55 24.62
N VAL A 84 -3.40 13.09 25.76
CA VAL A 84 -3.50 11.65 26.10
C VAL A 84 -4.35 10.92 25.04
N GLN A 85 -5.48 11.50 24.73
CA GLN A 85 -6.37 10.91 23.73
C GLN A 85 -5.76 10.98 22.32
N THR A 86 -5.04 12.06 21.99
CA THR A 86 -4.37 12.21 20.69
C THR A 86 -3.24 11.20 20.52
N GLU A 87 -2.48 10.89 21.58
CA GLU A 87 -1.47 9.82 21.54
C GLU A 87 -2.08 8.48 21.14
N CYS A 88 -3.24 8.14 21.70
CA CYS A 88 -3.96 6.92 21.34
C CYS A 88 -4.38 6.93 19.88
N TRP A 89 -4.95 8.04 19.37
CA TRP A 89 -5.35 8.14 17.97
C TRP A 89 -4.16 8.05 17.00
N MET A 90 -3.05 8.73 17.30
CA MET A 90 -1.84 8.69 16.47
C MET A 90 -1.26 7.29 16.30
N ARG A 91 -1.52 6.39 17.27
CA ARG A 91 -1.06 4.99 17.23
C ARG A 91 -2.07 4.01 16.63
N GLN A 92 -3.37 4.29 16.73
CA GLN A 92 -4.42 3.28 16.47
C GLN A 92 -5.33 3.62 15.29
N MET A 93 -5.36 4.87 14.84
CA MET A 93 -6.24 5.33 13.77
C MET A 93 -5.49 5.46 12.45
N ASP A 94 -6.20 5.25 11.34
CA ASP A 94 -5.69 5.51 10.00
C ASP A 94 -5.85 6.99 9.63
N GLY A 95 -6.81 7.68 10.27
CA GLY A 95 -7.04 9.10 10.08
C GLY A 95 -7.62 9.80 11.30
N ILE A 96 -7.35 11.10 11.42
CA ILE A 96 -7.86 11.97 12.49
C ILE A 96 -8.41 13.24 11.85
N VAL A 97 -9.65 13.59 12.17
CA VAL A 97 -10.30 14.83 11.73
C VAL A 97 -10.54 15.73 12.94
N PHE A 98 -9.92 16.91 12.92
CA PHE A 98 -10.19 17.96 13.89
C PHE A 98 -11.21 18.95 13.29
N VAL A 99 -12.33 19.15 13.98
CA VAL A 99 -13.33 20.17 13.62
C VAL A 99 -13.17 21.34 14.59
N GLY A 100 -12.36 22.34 14.21
CA GLY A 100 -11.99 23.48 15.03
C GLY A 100 -10.70 24.16 14.56
N ALA A 101 -10.07 24.94 15.44
CA ALA A 101 -8.89 25.72 15.09
C ALA A 101 -7.65 24.86 14.78
N VAL A 102 -6.97 25.16 13.67
CA VAL A 102 -5.71 24.50 13.25
C VAL A 102 -4.66 24.44 14.37
N GLY A 103 -4.56 25.53 15.15
CA GLY A 103 -3.58 25.59 16.26
C GLY A 103 -3.84 24.56 17.36
N ILE A 104 -5.07 24.12 17.58
CA ILE A 104 -5.40 23.04 18.51
C ILE A 104 -4.86 21.73 17.97
N ALA A 105 -5.16 21.41 16.70
CA ALA A 105 -4.68 20.20 16.06
C ALA A 105 -3.15 20.11 16.08
N VAL A 106 -2.46 21.17 15.67
CA VAL A 106 -0.99 21.23 15.65
C VAL A 106 -0.37 20.93 17.03
N ARG A 107 -0.88 21.61 18.08
CA ARG A 107 -0.35 21.40 19.44
C ARG A 107 -0.62 19.99 19.96
N SER A 108 -1.77 19.43 19.62
CA SER A 108 -2.16 18.09 20.07
C SER A 108 -1.34 16.99 19.39
N ILE A 109 -1.01 17.10 18.10
CA ILE A 109 -0.27 16.05 17.38
C ILE A 109 1.26 16.19 17.48
N ALA A 110 1.78 17.41 17.65
CA ALA A 110 3.22 17.70 17.60
C ALA A 110 4.09 16.78 18.47
N PRO A 111 3.70 16.45 19.72
CA PRO A 111 4.51 15.58 20.59
C PRO A 111 4.64 14.13 20.08
N PHE A 112 3.75 13.69 19.18
CA PHE A 112 3.60 12.29 18.77
C PHE A 112 4.04 12.03 17.34
N LEU A 113 4.56 13.04 16.64
CA LEU A 113 5.04 12.92 15.26
C LEU A 113 6.25 11.99 15.20
N THR A 114 6.20 11.00 14.30
CA THR A 114 7.27 10.02 14.10
C THR A 114 7.86 10.09 12.70
N SER A 115 7.07 9.81 11.67
CA SER A 115 7.53 9.88 10.28
C SER A 115 6.36 9.92 9.30
N LYS A 116 6.61 10.45 8.08
CA LYS A 116 5.64 10.49 6.98
C LYS A 116 5.06 9.13 6.57
N ALA A 117 5.77 8.04 6.87
CA ALA A 117 5.35 6.69 6.50
C ALA A 117 4.48 6.02 7.57
N LYS A 118 4.52 6.51 8.83
CA LYS A 118 3.84 5.88 9.98
C LYS A 118 2.70 6.72 10.52
N ASP A 119 2.81 8.05 10.42
CA ASP A 119 1.84 8.96 10.99
C ASP A 119 0.51 8.89 10.21
N PRO A 120 -0.65 8.85 10.90
CA PRO A 120 -1.97 8.81 10.26
C PRO A 120 -2.24 10.08 9.45
N ALA A 121 -3.26 10.00 8.58
CA ALA A 121 -3.80 11.18 7.92
C ALA A 121 -4.40 12.15 8.94
N VAL A 122 -3.98 13.41 8.97
CA VAL A 122 -4.60 14.42 9.84
C VAL A 122 -5.20 15.53 8.99
N ILE A 123 -6.48 15.78 9.21
CA ILE A 123 -7.26 16.79 8.51
C ILE A 123 -7.87 17.75 9.53
N VAL A 124 -7.93 19.02 9.19
CA VAL A 124 -8.59 20.05 10.01
C VAL A 124 -9.67 20.74 9.20
N LEU A 125 -10.85 20.90 9.80
CA LEU A 125 -11.91 21.73 9.27
C LEU A 125 -12.24 22.84 10.29
N ASP A 126 -12.58 24.02 9.80
CA ASP A 126 -13.24 25.02 10.61
C ASP A 126 -14.66 24.56 10.99
N GLU A 127 -15.26 25.20 12.00
CA GLU A 127 -16.56 24.78 12.57
C GLU A 127 -17.72 24.90 11.59
N GLU A 128 -17.60 25.80 10.61
CA GLU A 128 -18.59 26.03 9.56
C GLU A 128 -18.40 25.07 8.36
N GLY A 129 -17.25 24.37 8.29
CA GLY A 129 -16.92 23.49 7.18
C GLY A 129 -16.57 24.23 5.89
N THR A 130 -16.07 25.48 6.00
CA THR A 130 -15.67 26.31 4.87
C THR A 130 -14.36 25.81 4.26
N PHE A 131 -13.40 25.45 5.12
CA PHE A 131 -12.06 24.99 4.71
C PHE A 131 -11.80 23.58 5.21
N CYS A 132 -11.17 22.76 4.35
CA CYS A 132 -10.71 21.42 4.66
C CYS A 132 -9.21 21.34 4.41
N ILE A 133 -8.40 21.24 5.47
CA ILE A 133 -6.96 21.41 5.45
C ILE A 133 -6.29 20.07 5.75
N PRO A 134 -5.66 19.38 4.79
CA PRO A 134 -4.80 18.24 5.07
C PRO A 134 -3.53 18.72 5.77
N LEU A 135 -3.42 18.43 7.06
CA LEU A 135 -2.35 18.94 7.91
C LEU A 135 -1.13 18.02 7.93
N LEU A 136 -1.34 16.69 7.90
CA LEU A 136 -0.29 15.69 8.00
C LEU A 136 -0.56 14.50 7.08
N SER A 137 0.52 13.87 6.60
CA SER A 137 0.50 12.65 5.78
C SER A 137 -0.35 12.78 4.50
N GLY A 138 -0.13 13.89 3.77
CA GLY A 138 -0.91 14.28 2.59
C GLY A 138 -0.96 13.19 1.51
N HIS A 139 0.19 12.63 1.10
CA HIS A 139 0.29 11.61 0.05
C HIS A 139 0.15 10.18 0.60
N LEU A 140 1.16 9.66 1.26
CA LEU A 140 1.20 8.26 1.73
C LEU A 140 0.09 7.95 2.74
N GLY A 141 -0.25 8.89 3.62
CA GLY A 141 -1.34 8.74 4.58
C GLY A 141 -2.72 8.97 3.95
N GLY A 142 -2.80 9.60 2.77
CA GLY A 142 -4.05 9.86 2.06
C GLY A 142 -4.83 11.10 2.52
N ALA A 143 -4.23 12.00 3.32
CA ALA A 143 -4.94 13.18 3.82
C ALA A 143 -5.41 14.13 2.70
N ASN A 144 -4.63 14.28 1.60
CA ASN A 144 -5.02 15.10 0.46
C ASN A 144 -6.23 14.54 -0.28
N ALA A 145 -6.24 13.24 -0.54
CA ALA A 145 -7.35 12.56 -1.20
C ALA A 145 -8.62 12.59 -0.35
N PHE A 146 -8.48 12.33 0.97
CA PHE A 146 -9.61 12.44 1.90
C PHE A 146 -10.16 13.87 1.99
N ALA A 147 -9.28 14.89 2.07
CA ALA A 147 -9.69 16.29 2.11
C ALA A 147 -10.42 16.71 0.82
N ALA A 148 -9.95 16.25 -0.36
CA ALA A 148 -10.59 16.51 -1.63
C ALA A 148 -11.99 15.86 -1.71
N TRP A 149 -12.08 14.58 -1.34
CA TRP A 149 -13.35 13.85 -1.29
C TRP A 149 -14.35 14.50 -0.32
N LEU A 150 -13.93 14.72 0.93
CA LEU A 150 -14.80 15.30 1.95
C LEU A 150 -15.29 16.72 1.56
N SER A 151 -14.39 17.52 1.00
CA SER A 151 -14.74 18.86 0.50
C SER A 151 -15.83 18.83 -0.58
N GLY A 152 -15.76 17.85 -1.50
CA GLY A 152 -16.81 17.63 -2.49
C GLY A 152 -18.16 17.27 -1.87
N GLN A 153 -18.16 16.50 -0.76
CA GLN A 153 -19.39 16.08 -0.08
C GLN A 153 -20.07 17.19 0.74
N ILE A 154 -19.28 18.11 1.33
CA ILE A 154 -19.81 19.13 2.24
C ILE A 154 -19.82 20.53 1.65
N GLY A 155 -19.21 20.74 0.48
CA GLY A 155 -19.08 22.05 -0.17
C GLY A 155 -17.91 22.89 0.37
N ALA A 156 -16.94 22.29 1.07
CA ALA A 156 -15.76 22.96 1.60
C ALA A 156 -14.72 23.29 0.52
N VAL A 157 -13.81 24.21 0.84
CA VAL A 157 -12.63 24.50 0.02
C VAL A 157 -11.45 23.65 0.51
N PRO A 158 -10.92 22.69 -0.26
CA PRO A 158 -9.74 21.96 0.13
C PRO A 158 -8.49 22.83 0.00
N VAL A 159 -7.69 22.92 1.09
CA VAL A 159 -6.47 23.73 1.15
C VAL A 159 -5.25 22.81 1.00
N ILE A 160 -5.08 22.27 -0.20
CA ILE A 160 -3.96 21.36 -0.51
C ILE A 160 -2.75 22.21 -0.90
N THR A 161 -1.62 22.06 -0.14
CA THR A 161 -0.42 22.88 -0.28
C THR A 161 0.79 22.16 -0.85
N THR A 162 0.73 20.82 -1.01
CA THR A 162 1.83 20.01 -1.52
C THR A 162 2.17 20.38 -2.97
N ALA A 163 3.47 20.54 -3.23
CA ALA A 163 3.96 21.03 -4.53
C ALA A 163 3.66 20.06 -5.69
N THR A 164 3.65 18.76 -5.42
CA THR A 164 3.33 17.70 -6.36
C THR A 164 1.87 17.79 -6.83
N ASP A 165 0.91 17.94 -5.89
CA ASP A 165 -0.52 18.04 -6.21
C ASP A 165 -0.85 19.33 -6.96
N ARG A 166 -0.22 20.46 -6.59
CA ARG A 166 -0.43 21.74 -7.26
C ARG A 166 0.12 21.78 -8.70
N LYS A 167 1.19 21.02 -8.97
CA LYS A 167 1.85 20.98 -10.30
C LYS A 167 1.39 19.81 -11.15
N ARG A 168 0.48 18.93 -10.67
CA ARG A 168 0.03 17.71 -11.37
C ARG A 168 1.19 16.86 -11.93
N ARG A 169 2.32 16.82 -11.23
CA ARG A 169 3.48 16.04 -11.67
C ARG A 169 3.47 14.68 -11.03
N PHE A 170 3.95 13.71 -11.79
CA PHE A 170 4.07 12.33 -11.35
C PHE A 170 4.84 12.22 -10.03
N ALA A 171 4.21 11.59 -9.04
CA ALA A 171 4.78 11.31 -7.73
C ALA A 171 5.07 9.81 -7.62
N VAL A 172 6.37 9.45 -7.59
CA VAL A 172 6.84 8.06 -7.62
C VAL A 172 6.27 7.23 -6.46
N ASP A 173 6.26 7.79 -5.27
CA ASP A 173 5.80 7.14 -4.04
C ASP A 173 4.28 6.90 -4.04
N LEU A 174 3.52 7.85 -4.54
CA LEU A 174 2.07 7.72 -4.71
C LEU A 174 1.75 6.64 -5.75
N PHE A 175 2.36 6.74 -6.92
CA PHE A 175 2.21 5.75 -7.98
C PHE A 175 2.56 4.33 -7.52
N ALA A 176 3.67 4.16 -6.79
CA ALA A 176 4.06 2.87 -6.27
C ALA A 176 3.03 2.32 -5.27
N LYS A 177 2.48 3.17 -4.40
CA LYS A 177 1.45 2.80 -3.43
C LYS A 177 0.15 2.38 -4.10
N GLU A 178 -0.35 3.17 -5.04
CA GLU A 178 -1.61 2.93 -5.76
C GLU A 178 -1.57 1.64 -6.57
N ASN A 179 -0.41 1.34 -7.15
CA ASN A 179 -0.21 0.11 -7.93
C ASN A 179 0.33 -1.07 -7.11
N GLY A 180 0.51 -0.94 -5.79
CA GLY A 180 1.03 -2.00 -4.92
C GLY A 180 2.46 -2.43 -5.29
N LEU A 181 3.31 -1.48 -5.71
CA LEU A 181 4.68 -1.71 -6.13
C LEU A 181 5.65 -1.51 -4.96
N ALA A 182 6.62 -2.39 -4.82
CA ALA A 182 7.77 -2.16 -3.93
C ALA A 182 8.76 -1.20 -4.58
N ILE A 183 9.36 -0.31 -3.77
CA ILE A 183 10.36 0.68 -4.22
C ILE A 183 11.75 0.17 -3.84
N SER A 184 12.64 0.00 -4.81
CA SER A 184 13.99 -0.54 -4.57
C SER A 184 14.93 0.41 -3.82
N ASP A 185 14.79 1.71 -4.01
CA ASP A 185 15.63 2.75 -3.39
C ASP A 185 14.84 4.03 -3.13
N LEU A 186 14.59 4.31 -1.83
CA LEU A 186 13.85 5.49 -1.41
C LEU A 186 14.64 6.81 -1.62
N LYS A 187 15.98 6.76 -1.68
CA LYS A 187 16.79 7.96 -1.94
C LYS A 187 16.67 8.34 -3.40
N LEU A 188 16.81 7.36 -4.29
CA LEU A 188 16.66 7.57 -5.73
C LEU A 188 15.22 7.98 -6.10
N ALA A 189 14.20 7.42 -5.43
CA ALA A 189 12.82 7.85 -5.61
C ALA A 189 12.62 9.35 -5.27
N LYS A 190 13.25 9.84 -4.20
CA LYS A 190 13.25 11.28 -3.85
C LYS A 190 14.00 12.12 -4.88
N GLU A 191 15.16 11.65 -5.38
CA GLU A 191 15.93 12.34 -6.43
C GLU A 191 15.10 12.49 -7.70
N ILE A 192 14.44 11.43 -8.14
CA ILE A 192 13.55 11.42 -9.31
C ILE A 192 12.39 12.42 -9.11
N SER A 193 11.73 12.38 -7.95
CA SER A 193 10.63 13.30 -7.65
C SER A 193 11.10 14.77 -7.67
N ALA A 194 12.28 15.05 -7.12
CA ALA A 194 12.88 16.39 -7.17
C ALA A 194 13.23 16.83 -8.60
N ALA A 195 13.76 15.91 -9.42
CA ALA A 195 14.07 16.18 -10.82
C ALA A 195 12.82 16.50 -11.64
N LEU A 196 11.72 15.74 -11.44
CA LEU A 196 10.43 16.01 -12.06
C LEU A 196 9.85 17.37 -11.64
N LEU A 197 9.96 17.73 -10.36
CA LEU A 197 9.56 19.05 -9.87
C LEU A 197 10.38 20.19 -10.49
N ALA A 198 11.66 19.93 -10.78
CA ALA A 198 12.54 20.87 -11.49
C ALA A 198 12.29 20.94 -13.02
N GLY A 199 11.32 20.18 -13.55
CA GLY A 199 10.99 20.17 -14.98
C GLY A 199 11.85 19.25 -15.82
N LYS A 200 12.69 18.39 -15.23
CA LYS A 200 13.46 17.39 -15.96
C LYS A 200 12.54 16.25 -16.41
N ARG A 201 12.89 15.63 -17.53
CA ARG A 201 12.19 14.45 -18.04
C ARG A 201 12.91 13.18 -17.59
N ILE A 202 12.15 12.17 -17.18
CA ILE A 202 12.63 10.89 -16.63
C ILE A 202 12.24 9.76 -17.58
N PRO A 203 13.18 8.91 -18.02
CA PRO A 203 12.90 7.72 -18.82
C PRO A 203 12.21 6.65 -17.96
N VAL A 204 11.23 5.99 -18.56
CA VAL A 204 10.49 4.86 -17.95
C VAL A 204 10.56 3.68 -18.90
N CYS A 205 10.99 2.53 -18.38
CA CYS A 205 10.93 1.24 -19.03
C CYS A 205 10.01 0.31 -18.23
N CYS A 206 9.23 -0.53 -18.90
CA CYS A 206 8.31 -1.46 -18.25
C CYS A 206 8.33 -2.82 -18.96
N GLU A 207 8.20 -3.92 -18.22
CA GLU A 207 8.05 -5.26 -18.78
C GLU A 207 6.70 -5.52 -19.48
N LYS A 208 5.74 -4.66 -19.24
CA LYS A 208 4.41 -4.71 -19.88
C LYS A 208 4.22 -3.48 -20.77
N GLU A 209 3.31 -3.60 -21.71
CA GLU A 209 2.90 -2.45 -22.51
C GLU A 209 2.33 -1.35 -21.61
N LEU A 210 2.81 -0.13 -21.82
CA LEU A 210 2.33 1.05 -21.14
C LEU A 210 1.26 1.76 -21.98
N PRO A 211 0.38 2.57 -21.36
CA PRO A 211 -0.57 3.39 -22.09
C PRO A 211 0.15 4.37 -23.01
N GLU A 212 -0.48 4.74 -24.12
CA GLU A 212 0.07 5.68 -25.10
C GLU A 212 0.48 7.03 -24.51
N MET A 213 -0.21 7.47 -23.46
CA MET A 213 0.09 8.73 -22.76
C MET A 213 0.63 8.46 -21.36
N LEU A 214 1.88 8.87 -21.14
CA LEU A 214 2.48 8.90 -19.81
C LEU A 214 2.24 10.25 -19.13
N PRO A 215 2.25 10.31 -17.77
CA PRO A 215 2.20 11.56 -17.01
C PRO A 215 3.27 12.56 -17.44
N GLU A 216 2.96 13.86 -17.26
CA GLU A 216 3.90 14.94 -17.59
C GLU A 216 5.24 14.75 -16.88
N GLY A 217 6.32 14.83 -17.66
CA GLY A 217 7.69 14.65 -17.18
C GLY A 217 8.23 13.23 -17.36
N LEU A 218 7.40 12.24 -17.64
CA LEU A 218 7.86 10.90 -18.02
C LEU A 218 7.94 10.75 -19.54
N TYR A 219 8.81 9.87 -20.00
CA TYR A 219 8.83 9.43 -21.39
C TYR A 219 9.24 7.97 -21.49
N TRP A 220 8.67 7.30 -22.49
CA TRP A 220 8.95 5.89 -22.75
C TRP A 220 10.39 5.70 -23.24
N CYS A 221 11.04 4.66 -22.74
CA CYS A 221 12.37 4.25 -23.14
C CYS A 221 12.45 2.72 -23.19
N GLU A 222 12.86 2.18 -24.33
CA GLU A 222 13.03 0.73 -24.48
C GLU A 222 14.28 0.20 -23.77
N ASP A 223 15.33 1.03 -23.67
CA ASP A 223 16.63 0.64 -23.15
C ASP A 223 17.22 1.75 -22.25
N LEU A 224 17.10 1.54 -20.95
CA LEU A 224 17.61 2.48 -19.94
C LEU A 224 19.14 2.59 -19.93
N ALA A 225 19.88 1.59 -20.46
CA ALA A 225 21.34 1.67 -20.56
C ALA A 225 21.80 2.81 -21.46
N ARG A 226 21.00 3.18 -22.45
CA ARG A 226 21.27 4.33 -23.34
C ARG A 226 21.08 5.68 -22.67
N GLU A 227 20.39 5.70 -21.53
CA GLU A 227 20.08 6.90 -20.75
C GLU A 227 20.95 7.05 -19.49
N ALA A 228 22.08 6.35 -19.42
CA ALA A 228 22.92 6.15 -18.22
C ALA A 228 23.33 7.44 -17.46
N ALA A 229 23.30 8.61 -18.10
CA ALA A 229 23.60 9.90 -17.46
C ALA A 229 22.43 10.47 -16.61
N ARG A 230 21.25 9.85 -16.64
CA ARG A 230 20.02 10.33 -15.97
C ARG A 230 19.43 9.26 -15.09
N PRO A 231 18.79 9.63 -13.97
CA PRO A 231 18.01 8.66 -13.22
C PRO A 231 16.82 8.18 -14.07
N GLY A 232 16.55 6.86 -14.06
CA GLY A 232 15.45 6.24 -14.79
C GLY A 232 14.52 5.43 -13.87
N ILE A 233 13.37 5.04 -14.38
CA ILE A 233 12.41 4.18 -13.69
C ILE A 233 12.26 2.90 -14.51
N TYR A 234 12.43 1.75 -13.85
CA TYR A 234 12.11 0.45 -14.39
C TYR A 234 10.92 -0.15 -13.62
N ILE A 235 9.90 -0.60 -14.34
CA ILE A 235 8.71 -1.21 -13.75
C ILE A 235 8.65 -2.67 -14.17
N GLY A 236 8.83 -3.59 -13.23
CA GLY A 236 8.85 -5.01 -13.52
C GLY A 236 9.36 -5.88 -12.39
N ILE A 237 9.23 -7.19 -12.56
CA ILE A 237 9.66 -8.19 -11.58
C ILE A 237 11.13 -8.60 -11.76
N LYS A 238 11.73 -8.35 -12.93
CA LYS A 238 13.11 -8.74 -13.24
C LYS A 238 14.14 -7.82 -12.57
N THR A 239 15.33 -8.34 -12.42
CA THR A 239 16.46 -7.55 -11.92
C THR A 239 16.97 -6.61 -13.00
N CYS A 240 16.81 -5.31 -12.78
CA CYS A 240 17.50 -4.28 -13.57
C CYS A 240 18.90 -4.07 -12.99
N ARG A 241 19.93 -4.12 -13.83
CA ARG A 241 21.35 -3.98 -13.42
C ARG A 241 21.91 -2.59 -13.69
N GLU A 242 21.14 -1.73 -14.33
CA GLU A 242 21.57 -0.39 -14.70
C GLU A 242 21.74 0.48 -13.45
N GLU A 243 22.83 1.24 -13.42
CA GLU A 243 23.08 2.21 -12.36
C GLU A 243 22.06 3.36 -12.43
N ARG A 244 21.70 3.89 -11.26
CA ARG A 244 20.74 5.00 -11.12
C ARG A 244 19.34 4.71 -11.71
N VAL A 245 18.94 3.44 -11.78
CA VAL A 245 17.60 3.04 -12.17
C VAL A 245 16.79 2.61 -10.93
N LEU A 246 15.71 3.32 -10.70
CA LEU A 246 14.73 2.99 -9.68
C LEU A 246 13.85 1.84 -10.16
N SER A 247 13.90 0.70 -9.50
CA SER A 247 12.95 -0.39 -9.78
C SER A 247 11.68 -0.21 -8.94
N LEU A 248 10.54 -0.21 -9.61
CA LEU A 248 9.20 -0.30 -9.06
C LEU A 248 8.69 -1.73 -9.33
N ILE A 249 8.53 -2.53 -8.26
CA ILE A 249 8.46 -3.98 -8.36
C ILE A 249 7.05 -4.46 -8.02
N PRO A 250 6.29 -5.02 -8.99
CA PRO A 250 4.98 -5.62 -8.74
C PRO A 250 5.06 -6.83 -7.82
N SER A 251 4.16 -6.92 -6.83
CA SER A 251 3.98 -8.08 -5.95
C SER A 251 3.17 -9.18 -6.66
N ALA A 252 3.79 -9.84 -7.65
CA ALA A 252 3.11 -10.74 -8.58
C ALA A 252 3.60 -12.19 -8.56
N VAL A 253 4.67 -12.49 -7.83
CA VAL A 253 5.31 -13.80 -7.82
C VAL A 253 4.88 -14.61 -6.60
N THR A 254 4.59 -15.90 -6.80
CA THR A 254 4.41 -16.90 -5.74
C THR A 254 5.60 -17.84 -5.72
N VAL A 255 6.16 -18.06 -4.54
CA VAL A 255 7.16 -19.10 -4.34
C VAL A 255 6.51 -20.35 -3.79
N GLY A 256 6.60 -21.45 -4.54
CA GLY A 256 6.22 -22.77 -4.03
C GLY A 256 7.42 -23.43 -3.34
N ILE A 257 7.24 -23.95 -2.14
CA ILE A 257 8.30 -24.48 -1.31
C ILE A 257 8.03 -25.96 -0.98
N GLY A 258 9.02 -26.82 -1.25
CA GLY A 258 9.10 -28.16 -0.71
C GLY A 258 10.37 -28.29 0.14
N CYS A 259 10.32 -28.99 1.27
CA CYS A 259 11.49 -29.13 2.12
C CYS A 259 11.47 -30.41 2.94
N ARG A 260 12.65 -30.82 3.45
CA ARG A 260 12.75 -31.85 4.48
C ARG A 260 12.14 -31.33 5.79
N ARG A 261 11.83 -32.24 6.70
CA ARG A 261 11.33 -31.87 8.04
C ARG A 261 12.44 -31.22 8.85
N GLY A 262 12.12 -30.13 9.56
CA GLY A 262 13.02 -29.45 10.47
C GLY A 262 14.06 -28.55 9.79
N VAL A 263 13.83 -28.09 8.55
CA VAL A 263 14.67 -27.08 7.91
C VAL A 263 14.58 -25.75 8.63
N LYS A 264 15.69 -25.01 8.67
CA LYS A 264 15.76 -23.69 9.27
C LYS A 264 15.34 -22.60 8.27
N LYS A 265 14.92 -21.46 8.77
CA LYS A 265 14.52 -20.31 7.92
C LYS A 265 15.64 -19.82 6.99
N GLU A 266 16.90 -19.90 7.43
CA GLU A 266 18.06 -19.49 6.64
C GLU A 266 18.24 -20.38 5.39
N GLN A 267 17.92 -21.69 5.49
CA GLN A 267 17.95 -22.61 4.37
C GLN A 267 16.81 -22.32 3.37
N ILE A 268 15.62 -21.96 3.89
CA ILE A 268 14.50 -21.49 3.05
C ILE A 268 14.91 -20.23 2.31
N ASP A 269 15.43 -19.24 3.03
CA ASP A 269 15.87 -17.97 2.45
C ASP A 269 16.92 -18.14 1.37
N HIS A 270 17.92 -18.96 1.62
CA HIS A 270 18.98 -19.29 0.67
C HIS A 270 18.42 -19.94 -0.60
N CYS A 271 17.52 -20.92 -0.48
CA CYS A 271 16.90 -21.57 -1.63
C CYS A 271 16.00 -20.62 -2.42
N VAL A 272 15.22 -19.77 -1.72
CA VAL A 272 14.37 -18.75 -2.38
C VAL A 272 15.23 -17.70 -3.10
N HIS A 273 16.33 -17.28 -2.48
CA HIS A 273 17.28 -16.38 -3.15
C HIS A 273 17.87 -17.01 -4.41
N ALA A 274 18.29 -18.26 -4.33
CA ALA A 274 18.86 -18.99 -5.46
C ALA A 274 17.86 -19.15 -6.63
N VAL A 275 16.60 -19.47 -6.36
CA VAL A 275 15.56 -19.59 -7.40
C VAL A 275 15.22 -18.25 -8.03
N CYS A 276 15.14 -17.18 -7.24
CA CYS A 276 14.93 -15.82 -7.75
C CYS A 276 16.11 -15.38 -8.63
N GLN A 277 17.34 -15.63 -8.20
CA GLN A 277 18.55 -15.31 -8.95
C GLN A 277 18.62 -16.10 -10.28
N ALA A 278 18.30 -17.40 -10.26
CA ALA A 278 18.25 -18.22 -11.46
C ALA A 278 17.22 -17.73 -12.49
N ALA A 279 16.10 -17.21 -12.00
CA ALA A 279 15.04 -16.62 -12.83
C ALA A 279 15.33 -15.17 -13.26
N GLY A 280 16.35 -14.53 -12.70
CA GLY A 280 16.59 -13.10 -12.89
C GLY A 280 15.51 -12.21 -12.27
N ILE A 281 14.80 -12.71 -11.24
CA ILE A 281 13.66 -12.05 -10.60
C ILE A 281 14.10 -11.40 -9.28
N ARG A 282 13.56 -10.25 -8.99
CA ARG A 282 13.76 -9.58 -7.70
C ARG A 282 12.97 -10.28 -6.59
N LYS A 283 13.61 -10.50 -5.44
CA LYS A 283 12.97 -11.16 -4.28
C LYS A 283 11.75 -10.36 -3.78
N GLU A 284 11.78 -9.06 -3.90
CA GLU A 284 10.68 -8.15 -3.53
C GLU A 284 9.41 -8.35 -4.39
N ALA A 285 9.51 -9.05 -5.53
CA ALA A 285 8.36 -9.43 -6.34
C ALA A 285 7.54 -10.58 -5.73
N VAL A 286 8.11 -11.32 -4.77
CA VAL A 286 7.42 -12.42 -4.09
C VAL A 286 6.34 -11.87 -3.18
N SER A 287 5.10 -12.27 -3.44
CA SER A 287 3.91 -11.81 -2.72
C SER A 287 3.34 -12.84 -1.75
N GLN A 288 3.67 -14.12 -1.93
CA GLN A 288 3.20 -15.21 -1.07
C GLN A 288 4.06 -16.47 -1.22
N ALA A 289 3.99 -17.34 -0.22
CA ALA A 289 4.56 -18.67 -0.24
C ALA A 289 3.45 -19.75 -0.31
N ALA A 290 3.74 -20.86 -0.99
CA ALA A 290 2.79 -21.97 -1.10
C ALA A 290 3.50 -23.33 -0.87
N SER A 291 2.76 -24.30 -0.32
CA SER A 291 3.29 -25.67 -0.11
C SER A 291 2.15 -26.69 -0.02
N ILE A 292 2.52 -27.95 0.26
CA ILE A 292 1.58 -29.02 0.59
C ILE A 292 1.11 -28.93 2.06
N GLY A 293 -0.09 -29.38 2.37
CA GLY A 293 -0.70 -29.38 3.72
C GLY A 293 0.18 -30.03 4.80
N LEU A 294 1.00 -31.03 4.45
CA LEU A 294 1.97 -31.64 5.35
C LEU A 294 3.00 -30.64 5.91
N LYS A 295 3.17 -29.48 5.26
CA LYS A 295 4.10 -28.41 5.63
C LYS A 295 3.44 -27.22 6.33
N ALA A 296 2.17 -27.28 6.60
CA ALA A 296 1.42 -26.19 7.26
C ALA A 296 1.98 -25.79 8.64
N LYS A 297 2.68 -26.70 9.32
CA LYS A 297 3.29 -26.48 10.64
C LYS A 297 4.83 -26.53 10.61
N GLU A 298 5.46 -26.40 9.45
CA GLU A 298 6.91 -26.41 9.32
C GLU A 298 7.50 -25.09 9.82
N ALA A 299 8.14 -25.12 10.98
CA ALA A 299 8.60 -23.92 11.70
C ALA A 299 9.52 -23.02 10.85
N GLY A 300 10.41 -23.62 10.03
CA GLY A 300 11.30 -22.84 9.17
C GLY A 300 10.55 -22.02 8.12
N ILE A 301 9.51 -22.60 7.49
CA ILE A 301 8.69 -21.87 6.50
C ILE A 301 7.90 -20.76 7.19
N LEU A 302 7.25 -21.08 8.33
CA LEU A 302 6.46 -20.10 9.06
C LEU A 302 7.31 -18.91 9.51
N SER A 303 8.47 -19.14 10.13
CA SER A 303 9.38 -18.09 10.56
C SER A 303 9.93 -17.27 9.40
N TRP A 304 10.21 -17.89 8.26
CA TRP A 304 10.63 -17.17 7.06
C TRP A 304 9.51 -16.28 6.50
N CYS A 305 8.29 -16.81 6.40
CA CYS A 305 7.14 -16.04 5.94
C CYS A 305 6.81 -14.86 6.86
N GLU A 306 6.89 -15.06 8.18
CA GLU A 306 6.68 -14.01 9.18
C GLU A 306 7.71 -12.88 9.04
N GLU A 307 8.99 -13.22 8.92
CA GLU A 307 10.08 -12.25 8.73
C GLU A 307 9.91 -11.45 7.43
N MET A 308 9.48 -12.13 6.35
CA MET A 308 9.25 -11.50 5.05
C MET A 308 7.89 -10.79 4.93
N GLY A 309 7.01 -10.92 5.92
CA GLY A 309 5.64 -10.38 5.86
C GLY A 309 4.78 -11.03 4.77
N LEU A 310 5.04 -12.31 4.43
CA LEU A 310 4.37 -13.01 3.34
C LEU A 310 3.27 -13.95 3.87
N PRO A 311 2.09 -13.99 3.25
CA PRO A 311 1.10 -15.03 3.52
C PRO A 311 1.63 -16.40 3.10
N PHE A 312 1.31 -17.44 3.89
CA PHE A 312 1.63 -18.82 3.59
C PHE A 312 0.36 -19.62 3.37
N VAL A 313 0.23 -20.24 2.21
CA VAL A 313 -0.93 -21.06 1.84
C VAL A 313 -0.50 -22.53 1.64
N THR A 314 -1.37 -23.45 2.01
CA THR A 314 -1.09 -24.89 1.83
C THR A 314 -2.29 -25.60 1.21
N TYR A 315 -2.00 -26.64 0.42
CA TYR A 315 -3.01 -27.40 -0.30
C TYR A 315 -2.91 -28.90 0.01
N PRO A 316 -4.05 -29.62 0.02
CA PRO A 316 -4.07 -31.09 0.08
C PRO A 316 -3.35 -31.72 -1.12
N ALA A 317 -2.79 -32.93 -0.94
CA ALA A 317 -2.10 -33.64 -1.99
C ALA A 317 -2.99 -33.92 -3.21
N GLU A 318 -4.25 -34.22 -2.97
CA GLU A 318 -5.26 -34.51 -4.01
C GLU A 318 -5.50 -33.31 -4.93
N VAL A 319 -5.51 -32.11 -4.35
CA VAL A 319 -5.69 -30.87 -5.09
C VAL A 319 -4.44 -30.56 -5.92
N LEU A 320 -3.25 -30.75 -5.34
CA LEU A 320 -2.00 -30.54 -6.06
C LEU A 320 -1.82 -31.50 -7.24
N LYS A 321 -2.31 -32.73 -7.15
CA LYS A 321 -2.30 -33.70 -8.27
C LYS A 321 -3.10 -33.25 -9.47
N GLN A 322 -4.20 -32.51 -9.24
CA GLN A 322 -5.08 -32.03 -10.30
C GLN A 322 -4.53 -30.83 -11.09
N VAL A 323 -3.43 -30.22 -10.59
CA VAL A 323 -2.80 -29.10 -11.31
C VAL A 323 -2.18 -29.61 -12.60
N GLU A 324 -2.67 -29.12 -13.73
CA GLU A 324 -2.16 -29.47 -15.05
C GLU A 324 -0.85 -28.74 -15.36
N GLY A 325 0.08 -29.40 -16.02
CA GLY A 325 1.35 -28.80 -16.41
C GLY A 325 2.47 -29.82 -16.57
N SER A 326 3.63 -29.37 -17.05
CA SER A 326 4.85 -30.18 -17.17
C SER A 326 5.76 -29.91 -15.99
N PHE A 327 5.77 -30.80 -15.00
CA PHE A 327 6.50 -30.66 -13.75
C PHE A 327 7.73 -31.56 -13.65
N SER A 328 8.70 -31.17 -12.82
CA SER A 328 9.91 -31.94 -12.53
C SER A 328 9.59 -33.04 -11.54
N ALA A 329 9.14 -34.21 -12.03
CA ALA A 329 8.72 -35.33 -11.20
C ALA A 329 9.85 -35.86 -10.30
N SER A 330 9.47 -36.37 -9.12
CA SER A 330 10.38 -37.01 -8.16
C SER A 330 9.66 -38.17 -7.47
N ALA A 331 10.10 -39.40 -7.81
CA ALA A 331 9.55 -40.63 -7.22
C ALA A 331 9.68 -40.66 -5.67
N PHE A 332 10.74 -40.07 -5.11
CA PHE A 332 10.91 -39.94 -3.66
C PHE A 332 9.86 -39.03 -3.04
N VAL A 333 9.59 -37.88 -3.66
CA VAL A 333 8.57 -36.92 -3.18
C VAL A 333 7.21 -37.58 -3.30
N GLU A 334 6.90 -38.21 -4.41
CA GLU A 334 5.62 -38.89 -4.63
C GLU A 334 5.34 -40.00 -3.59
N LYS A 335 6.34 -40.81 -3.27
CA LYS A 335 6.21 -41.84 -2.22
C LYS A 335 5.93 -41.25 -0.85
N THR A 336 6.47 -40.06 -0.57
CA THR A 336 6.39 -39.41 0.77
C THR A 336 5.14 -38.55 0.93
N THR A 337 4.77 -37.86 -0.12
CA THR A 337 3.72 -36.79 -0.06
C THR A 337 2.50 -37.14 -0.88
N GLY A 338 2.55 -38.18 -1.69
CA GLY A 338 1.50 -38.53 -2.64
C GLY A 338 1.48 -37.70 -3.90
N VAL A 339 2.41 -36.76 -4.09
CA VAL A 339 2.51 -35.85 -5.24
C VAL A 339 3.92 -35.86 -5.78
N ASP A 340 4.09 -35.99 -7.08
CA ASP A 340 5.39 -36.05 -7.76
C ASP A 340 6.23 -34.76 -7.64
N ASN A 341 5.56 -33.60 -7.46
CA ASN A 341 6.18 -32.31 -7.30
C ASN A 341 5.33 -31.40 -6.41
N VAL A 342 5.88 -30.93 -5.30
CA VAL A 342 5.19 -30.02 -4.37
C VAL A 342 5.41 -28.56 -4.78
N CYS A 343 6.66 -28.12 -4.98
CA CYS A 343 6.96 -26.69 -5.14
C CYS A 343 6.39 -26.09 -6.42
N GLU A 344 6.52 -26.76 -7.57
CA GLU A 344 6.01 -26.23 -8.83
C GLU A 344 4.46 -26.20 -8.85
N ARG A 345 3.83 -27.30 -8.40
CA ARG A 345 2.36 -27.39 -8.36
C ARG A 345 1.74 -26.41 -7.38
N SER A 346 2.32 -26.25 -6.19
CA SER A 346 1.82 -25.32 -5.19
C SER A 346 2.01 -23.86 -5.62
N ALA A 347 3.15 -23.52 -6.26
CA ALA A 347 3.38 -22.19 -6.82
C ALA A 347 2.32 -21.84 -7.86
N LEU A 348 2.09 -22.75 -8.83
CA LEU A 348 1.15 -22.53 -9.93
C LEU A 348 -0.29 -22.44 -9.43
N LEU A 349 -0.70 -23.34 -8.54
CA LEU A 349 -2.05 -23.35 -7.97
C LEU A 349 -2.36 -22.08 -7.17
N ALA A 350 -1.43 -21.65 -6.33
CA ALA A 350 -1.62 -20.47 -5.49
C ALA A 350 -1.63 -19.16 -6.27
N ASN A 351 -0.96 -19.14 -7.43
CA ASN A 351 -0.81 -17.94 -8.24
C ASN A 351 -1.91 -17.78 -9.28
N GLY A 352 -2.37 -18.88 -9.86
CA GLY A 352 -3.34 -18.87 -10.97
C GLY A 352 -2.77 -18.35 -12.30
N GLY A 353 -1.44 -18.20 -12.40
CA GLY A 353 -0.75 -17.70 -13.58
C GLY A 353 0.10 -18.75 -14.27
N GLU A 354 1.35 -18.44 -14.56
CA GLU A 354 2.31 -19.33 -15.23
C GLU A 354 3.56 -19.63 -14.42
N LEU A 355 4.15 -20.81 -14.62
CA LEU A 355 5.40 -21.19 -13.99
C LEU A 355 6.56 -20.54 -14.74
N ILE A 356 7.26 -19.60 -14.10
CA ILE A 356 8.39 -18.86 -14.69
C ILE A 356 9.75 -19.47 -14.34
N GLN A 357 9.84 -20.21 -13.24
CA GLN A 357 11.05 -20.94 -12.86
C GLN A 357 10.70 -22.29 -12.28
N LYS A 358 11.21 -23.35 -12.91
CA LYS A 358 11.10 -24.71 -12.41
C LYS A 358 11.93 -24.93 -11.16
N LYS A 359 11.74 -26.07 -10.54
CA LYS A 359 12.35 -26.46 -9.27
C LYS A 359 13.86 -26.21 -9.23
N THR A 360 14.28 -25.40 -8.28
CA THR A 360 15.66 -25.23 -7.82
C THR A 360 15.78 -25.91 -6.45
N ALA A 361 16.89 -26.58 -6.18
CA ALA A 361 17.13 -27.30 -4.92
C ALA A 361 18.41 -26.79 -4.26
N ALA A 362 18.33 -26.46 -2.97
CA ALA A 362 19.46 -26.08 -2.13
C ALA A 362 19.17 -26.47 -0.67
N ASP A 363 20.16 -26.98 0.06
CA ASP A 363 20.15 -27.22 1.51
C ASP A 363 18.94 -28.02 2.05
N GLY A 364 18.44 -28.98 1.24
CA GLY A 364 17.25 -29.77 1.63
C GLY A 364 15.92 -29.09 1.43
N VAL A 365 15.93 -27.96 0.73
CA VAL A 365 14.76 -27.18 0.29
C VAL A 365 14.66 -27.23 -1.23
N THR A 366 13.46 -27.21 -1.75
CA THR A 366 13.17 -26.98 -3.18
C THR A 366 12.23 -25.81 -3.32
N ALA A 367 12.49 -24.94 -4.28
CA ALA A 367 11.65 -23.80 -4.57
C ALA A 367 11.36 -23.68 -6.08
N ALA A 368 10.20 -23.15 -6.42
CA ALA A 368 9.80 -22.84 -7.79
C ALA A 368 9.01 -21.53 -7.79
N LEU A 369 8.98 -20.81 -8.91
CA LEU A 369 8.32 -19.53 -9.03
C LEU A 369 7.21 -19.57 -10.08
N ALA A 370 6.04 -19.04 -9.73
CA ALA A 370 4.96 -18.75 -10.65
C ALA A 370 4.61 -17.25 -10.60
N VAL A 371 4.20 -16.68 -11.73
CA VAL A 371 3.82 -15.27 -11.85
C VAL A 371 2.38 -15.16 -12.31
N LYS A 372 1.58 -14.33 -11.63
CA LYS A 372 0.25 -13.91 -12.10
C LYS A 372 0.34 -12.73 -13.05
N GLU A 373 -0.66 -12.54 -13.86
CA GLU A 373 -0.80 -11.30 -14.61
C GLU A 373 -0.85 -10.11 -13.65
N TRP A 374 -0.12 -9.06 -13.98
CA TRP A 374 -0.13 -7.80 -13.26
C TRP A 374 -0.26 -6.64 -14.24
N ARG A 375 -0.88 -5.58 -13.79
CA ARG A 375 -1.11 -4.36 -14.54
C ARG A 375 -0.73 -3.17 -13.70
N ILE A 376 -0.45 -2.06 -14.35
CA ILE A 376 -0.20 -0.76 -13.72
C ILE A 376 -1.11 0.27 -14.35
N HIS A 377 -1.51 1.23 -13.54
CA HIS A 377 -2.34 2.34 -13.96
C HIS A 377 -1.63 3.65 -13.65
N PHE A 378 -1.47 4.49 -14.67
CA PHE A 378 -1.05 5.87 -14.47
C PHE A 378 -2.33 6.70 -14.29
N ALA A 379 -2.55 7.19 -13.06
CA ALA A 379 -3.71 8.01 -12.72
C ALA A 379 -3.63 9.44 -13.31
#